data_45b47f61cf0195452fdc1157748d38ec
#
_entry.id   45b47f61cf0195452fdc1157748d38ec
#
_cell.length_a   1.000
_cell.length_b   1.000
_cell.length_c   1.000
_cell.angle_alpha   90.00
_cell.angle_beta   90.00
_cell.angle_gamma   90.00
#
_symmetry.space_group_name_H-M   'P 1'
#
loop_
_entity.id
_entity.type
_entity.pdbx_description
1 polymer ?
#
loop_
_entity_poly.entity_id
_entity_poly.type
_entity_poly.pdbx_seq_one_letter_code
_entity_poly.pdbx_strand_id
1 'polypeptide(L)'
;QHQRKKSKTLAAEETARQAEARRRAEAEAARKREQDRQLNQKRAAEKQRREEAARARQLIDGHRLNEPEAEQRYNFQDGRFVRSIRVTAAQRKALALGRLAIVQGDRSEFDFALIPREIALKLAEFVPERVLLLYSESSGDETEDEWGDW
;
A
#
# COMPACT_ATOMS: atom_id res chain seq x y z
N GLN A 1 -70.34 24.61 -9.04
CA GLN A 1 -69.32 24.73 -7.92
C GLN A 1 -68.72 23.39 -7.56
N HIS A 2 -69.44 22.29 -7.68
CA HIS A 2 -68.95 20.95 -7.35
C HIS A 2 -67.90 20.47 -8.35
N GLN A 3 -68.03 20.78 -9.61
CA GLN A 3 -67.01 20.41 -10.65
C GLN A 3 -65.73 21.21 -10.55
N ARG A 4 -65.79 22.47 -10.14
CA ARG A 4 -64.54 23.29 -9.90
C ARG A 4 -63.76 22.78 -8.75
N LYS A 5 -64.33 22.31 -7.65
CA LYS A 5 -63.68 21.73 -6.52
C LYS A 5 -63.01 20.40 -6.89
N LYS A 6 -63.65 19.52 -7.62
CA LYS A 6 -63.12 18.26 -8.14
C LYS A 6 -61.94 18.52 -9.08
N SER A 7 -62.09 19.50 -9.98
CA SER A 7 -61.02 19.85 -10.91
C SER A 7 -59.77 20.37 -10.20
N LYS A 8 -59.94 21.23 -9.20
CA LYS A 8 -58.81 21.73 -8.39
C LYS A 8 -58.13 20.64 -7.56
N THR A 9 -58.95 19.72 -7.01
CA THR A 9 -58.42 18.59 -6.22
C THR A 9 -57.64 17.63 -7.11
N LEU A 10 -58.14 17.32 -8.29
CA LEU A 10 -57.44 16.46 -9.26
C LEU A 10 -56.16 17.09 -9.75
N ALA A 11 -56.16 18.40 -10.02
CA ALA A 11 -54.95 19.11 -10.43
C ALA A 11 -53.91 19.14 -9.31
N ALA A 12 -54.32 19.31 -8.06
CA ALA A 12 -53.43 19.27 -6.90
C ALA A 12 -52.86 17.88 -6.68
N GLU A 13 -53.70 16.84 -6.84
CA GLU A 13 -53.22 15.44 -6.73
C GLU A 13 -52.25 15.08 -7.84
N GLU A 14 -52.50 15.54 -9.05
CA GLU A 14 -51.60 15.32 -10.17
C GLU A 14 -50.27 16.03 -9.97
N THR A 15 -50.28 17.27 -9.49
CA THR A 15 -49.07 18.03 -9.16
C THR A 15 -48.30 17.35 -8.04
N ALA A 16 -48.99 16.83 -7.02
CA ALA A 16 -48.36 16.08 -5.94
C ALA A 16 -47.73 14.81 -6.44
N ARG A 17 -48.37 14.08 -7.35
CA ARG A 17 -47.80 12.87 -7.96
C ARG A 17 -46.57 13.20 -8.81
N GLN A 18 -46.62 14.27 -9.57
CA GLN A 18 -45.48 14.73 -10.37
C GLN A 18 -44.31 15.13 -9.48
N ALA A 19 -44.58 15.84 -8.37
CA ALA A 19 -43.53 16.23 -7.41
C ALA A 19 -42.94 15.01 -6.72
N GLU A 20 -43.77 14.02 -6.38
CA GLU A 20 -43.28 12.77 -5.78
C GLU A 20 -42.44 11.95 -6.76
N ALA A 21 -42.93 11.85 -8.03
CA ALA A 21 -42.16 11.16 -9.07
C ALA A 21 -40.80 11.83 -9.32
N ARG A 22 -40.77 13.17 -9.30
CA ARG A 22 -39.53 13.94 -9.43
C ARG A 22 -38.58 13.66 -8.28
N ARG A 23 -39.08 13.65 -7.04
CA ARG A 23 -38.28 13.35 -5.85
C ARG A 23 -37.70 11.94 -5.90
N ARG A 24 -38.51 10.97 -6.35
CA ARG A 24 -38.03 9.58 -6.51
C ARG A 24 -36.95 9.49 -7.58
N ALA A 25 -37.17 10.18 -8.71
CA ALA A 25 -36.17 10.19 -9.78
C ALA A 25 -34.88 10.85 -9.34
N GLU A 26 -34.94 11.96 -8.61
CA GLU A 26 -33.78 12.65 -8.07
C GLU A 26 -33.04 11.80 -7.04
N ALA A 27 -33.79 11.14 -6.15
CA ALA A 27 -33.19 10.25 -5.14
C ALA A 27 -32.50 9.05 -5.79
N GLU A 28 -33.13 8.47 -6.81
CA GLU A 28 -32.57 7.36 -7.56
C GLU A 28 -31.34 7.77 -8.35
N ALA A 29 -31.37 8.94 -8.99
CA ALA A 29 -30.24 9.49 -9.70
C ALA A 29 -29.08 9.81 -8.74
N ALA A 30 -29.38 10.37 -7.56
CA ALA A 30 -28.38 10.64 -6.54
C ALA A 30 -27.72 9.35 -6.03
N ARG A 31 -28.55 8.32 -5.80
CA ARG A 31 -28.04 7.01 -5.35
C ARG A 31 -27.16 6.38 -6.42
N LYS A 32 -27.55 6.46 -7.67
CA LYS A 32 -26.75 5.95 -8.78
C LYS A 32 -25.42 6.69 -8.91
N ARG A 33 -25.46 8.02 -8.81
CA ARG A 33 -24.23 8.83 -8.82
C ARG A 33 -23.29 8.45 -7.69
N GLU A 34 -23.83 8.22 -6.49
CA GLU A 34 -23.04 7.79 -5.35
C GLU A 34 -22.42 6.41 -5.56
N GLN A 35 -23.20 5.47 -6.08
CA GLN A 35 -22.68 4.14 -6.42
C GLN A 35 -21.58 4.21 -7.46
N ASP A 36 -21.79 5.01 -8.51
CA ASP A 36 -20.77 5.21 -9.56
C ASP A 36 -19.51 5.87 -9.01
N ARG A 37 -19.69 6.84 -8.12
CA ARG A 37 -18.55 7.51 -7.46
C ARG A 37 -17.73 6.53 -6.63
N GLN A 38 -18.41 5.69 -5.82
CA GLN A 38 -17.74 4.68 -5.00
C GLN A 38 -17.02 3.65 -5.87
N LEU A 39 -17.69 3.21 -6.94
CA LEU A 39 -17.09 2.24 -7.86
C LEU A 39 -15.85 2.83 -8.56
N ASN A 40 -15.94 4.08 -9.01
CA ASN A 40 -14.81 4.77 -9.64
C ASN A 40 -13.66 4.97 -8.68
N GLN A 41 -13.93 5.32 -7.41
CA GLN A 41 -12.92 5.44 -6.37
C GLN A 41 -12.24 4.10 -6.11
N LYS A 42 -13.02 3.03 -6.05
CA LYS A 42 -12.50 1.67 -5.84
C LYS A 42 -11.58 1.25 -7.00
N ARG A 43 -12.02 1.50 -8.23
CA ARG A 43 -11.23 1.19 -9.43
C ARG A 43 -9.94 2.00 -9.48
N ALA A 44 -9.99 3.28 -9.12
CA ALA A 44 -8.82 4.13 -9.07
C ALA A 44 -7.84 3.65 -8.00
N ALA A 45 -8.32 3.27 -6.82
CA ALA A 45 -7.49 2.74 -5.74
C ALA A 45 -6.83 1.41 -6.15
N GLU A 46 -7.58 0.51 -6.80
CA GLU A 46 -7.05 -0.75 -7.29
C GLU A 46 -5.98 -0.55 -8.37
N LYS A 47 -6.22 0.39 -9.28
CA LYS A 47 -5.25 0.77 -10.31
C LYS A 47 -3.96 1.29 -9.68
N GLN A 48 -4.09 2.19 -8.70
CA GLN A 48 -2.94 2.76 -8.00
C GLN A 48 -2.14 1.67 -7.27
N ARG A 49 -2.81 0.75 -6.59
CA ARG A 49 -2.13 -0.37 -5.93
C ARG A 49 -1.37 -1.24 -6.90
N ARG A 50 -1.94 -1.51 -8.08
CA ARG A 50 -1.25 -2.29 -9.12
C ARG A 50 -0.04 -1.57 -9.66
N GLU A 51 -0.14 -0.26 -9.87
CA GLU A 51 0.98 0.57 -10.32
C GLU A 51 2.09 0.61 -9.28
N GLU A 52 1.74 0.76 -8.02
CA GLU A 52 2.69 0.73 -6.90
C GLU A 52 3.37 -0.63 -6.76
N ALA A 53 2.59 -1.71 -6.88
CA ALA A 53 3.15 -3.06 -6.83
C ALA A 53 4.12 -3.33 -7.99
N ALA A 54 3.79 -2.87 -9.19
CA ALA A 54 4.67 -3.01 -10.36
C ALA A 54 5.94 -2.19 -10.19
N ARG A 55 5.83 -0.97 -9.67
CA ARG A 55 6.98 -0.11 -9.38
C ARG A 55 7.88 -0.73 -8.31
N ALA A 56 7.27 -1.25 -7.24
CA ALA A 56 8.02 -1.94 -6.19
C ALA A 56 8.77 -3.15 -6.74
N ARG A 57 8.13 -3.95 -7.58
CA ARG A 57 8.75 -5.10 -8.21
C ARG A 57 9.96 -4.70 -9.05
N GLN A 58 9.84 -3.65 -9.84
CA GLN A 58 10.95 -3.15 -10.64
C GLN A 58 12.13 -2.71 -9.77
N LEU A 59 11.85 -1.95 -8.71
CA LEU A 59 12.89 -1.48 -7.81
C LEU A 59 13.57 -2.63 -7.07
N ILE A 60 12.79 -3.58 -6.57
CA ILE A 60 13.33 -4.72 -5.83
C ILE A 60 14.13 -5.64 -6.76
N ASP A 61 13.52 -6.08 -7.85
CA ASP A 61 14.16 -7.06 -8.74
C ASP A 61 15.37 -6.48 -9.47
N GLY A 62 15.35 -5.18 -9.75
CA GLY A 62 16.47 -4.49 -10.38
C GLY A 62 17.65 -4.24 -9.45
N HIS A 63 17.48 -4.38 -8.14
CA HIS A 63 18.49 -4.04 -7.15
C HIS A 63 18.76 -5.14 -6.13
N ARG A 64 18.28 -6.36 -6.36
CA ARG A 64 18.54 -7.49 -5.46
C ARG A 64 20.04 -7.76 -5.36
N LEU A 65 20.50 -7.86 -4.14
CA LEU A 65 21.89 -8.17 -3.84
C LEU A 65 22.04 -9.55 -3.19
N ASN A 66 20.99 -10.34 -3.21
CA ASN A 66 21.02 -11.70 -2.66
C ASN A 66 22.10 -12.54 -3.35
N GLU A 67 22.94 -13.19 -2.53
CA GLU A 67 24.01 -14.06 -3.02
C GLU A 67 23.54 -15.51 -2.87
N PRO A 68 23.45 -16.28 -3.98
CA PRO A 68 23.00 -17.68 -3.91
C PRO A 68 23.88 -18.56 -3.03
N GLU A 69 25.18 -18.21 -2.94
CA GLU A 69 26.16 -18.97 -2.19
C GLU A 69 26.41 -18.45 -0.77
N ALA A 70 25.63 -17.45 -0.33
CA ALA A 70 25.76 -16.90 1.01
C ALA A 70 25.43 -17.99 2.06
N GLU A 71 26.30 -18.10 3.07
CA GLU A 71 26.22 -19.16 4.06
C GLU A 71 25.70 -18.72 5.42
N GLN A 72 25.80 -17.43 5.73
CA GLN A 72 25.39 -16.92 7.03
C GLN A 72 23.88 -16.70 7.08
N ARG A 73 23.26 -17.18 8.15
CA ARG A 73 21.84 -16.94 8.40
C ARG A 73 21.69 -15.66 9.20
N TYR A 74 20.90 -14.74 8.67
CA TYR A 74 20.55 -13.52 9.36
C TYR A 74 19.07 -13.56 9.74
N ASN A 75 18.78 -13.46 11.04
CA ASN A 75 17.42 -13.48 11.55
C ASN A 75 16.90 -12.05 11.70
N PHE A 76 15.65 -11.86 11.33
CA PHE A 76 14.99 -10.55 11.44
C PHE A 76 13.52 -10.75 11.79
N GLN A 77 12.89 -9.71 12.32
CA GLN A 77 11.46 -9.73 12.65
C GLN A 77 10.62 -9.28 11.47
N ASP A 78 9.56 -10.06 11.20
CA ASP A 78 8.51 -9.76 10.25
C ASP A 78 7.19 -9.82 11.02
N GLY A 79 6.76 -8.67 11.56
CA GLY A 79 5.62 -8.63 12.46
C GLY A 79 5.91 -9.45 13.72
N ARG A 80 5.10 -10.46 13.98
CA ARG A 80 5.28 -11.38 15.11
C ARG A 80 6.10 -12.62 14.75
N PHE A 81 6.54 -12.74 13.51
CA PHE A 81 7.33 -13.88 13.07
C PHE A 81 8.81 -13.53 13.03
N VAL A 82 9.64 -14.52 13.30
CA VAL A 82 11.08 -14.43 13.08
C VAL A 82 11.38 -15.15 11.78
N ARG A 83 11.94 -14.41 10.82
CA ARG A 83 12.31 -14.94 9.52
C ARG A 83 13.84 -14.95 9.41
N SER A 84 14.34 -15.63 8.41
CA SER A 84 15.76 -15.64 8.14
C SER A 84 16.07 -15.47 6.67
N ILE A 85 17.23 -14.88 6.39
CA ILE A 85 17.75 -14.69 5.05
C ILE A 85 19.23 -15.05 5.07
N ARG A 86 19.74 -15.58 3.97
CA ARG A 86 21.16 -15.89 3.87
C ARG A 86 21.91 -14.69 3.36
N VAL A 87 23.01 -14.38 4.02
CA VAL A 87 23.83 -13.19 3.73
C VAL A 87 25.30 -13.56 3.76
N THR A 88 26.12 -12.78 3.07
CA THR A 88 27.58 -12.84 3.22
C THR A 88 27.99 -12.06 4.47
N ALA A 89 29.24 -12.25 4.91
CA ALA A 89 29.76 -11.49 6.04
C ALA A 89 29.74 -9.98 5.77
N ALA A 90 30.06 -9.57 4.55
CA ALA A 90 30.02 -8.16 4.15
C ALA A 90 28.59 -7.61 4.17
N GLN A 91 27.64 -8.38 3.71
CA GLN A 91 26.22 -7.99 3.74
C GLN A 91 25.70 -7.87 5.16
N ARG A 92 26.08 -8.78 6.04
CA ARG A 92 25.70 -8.73 7.46
C ARG A 92 26.18 -7.44 8.10
N LYS A 93 27.42 -7.06 7.83
CA LYS A 93 27.98 -5.82 8.32
C LYS A 93 27.25 -4.61 7.74
N ALA A 94 26.99 -4.63 6.45
CA ALA A 94 26.26 -3.55 5.77
C ALA A 94 24.83 -3.39 6.32
N LEU A 95 24.15 -4.49 6.64
CA LEU A 95 22.82 -4.44 7.29
C LEU A 95 22.90 -3.78 8.65
N ALA A 96 23.89 -4.15 9.47
CA ALA A 96 24.08 -3.57 10.79
C ALA A 96 24.36 -2.07 10.73
N LEU A 97 25.04 -1.61 9.70
CA LEU A 97 25.38 -0.19 9.50
C LEU A 97 24.28 0.61 8.81
N GLY A 98 23.16 -0.02 8.44
CA GLY A 98 22.08 0.64 7.75
C GLY A 98 22.33 0.96 6.28
N ARG A 99 23.33 0.32 5.68
CA ARG A 99 23.64 0.50 4.25
C ARG A 99 22.82 -0.41 3.34
N LEU A 100 22.38 -1.53 3.87
CA LEU A 100 21.46 -2.45 3.20
C LEU A 100 20.18 -2.57 4.00
N ALA A 101 19.12 -2.99 3.32
CA ALA A 101 17.84 -3.26 3.91
C ALA A 101 17.32 -4.61 3.47
N ILE A 102 16.40 -5.16 4.26
CA ILE A 102 15.64 -6.36 3.90
C ILE A 102 14.23 -5.92 3.56
N VAL A 103 13.77 -6.30 2.38
CA VAL A 103 12.43 -5.97 1.91
C VAL A 103 11.68 -7.22 1.48
N GLN A 104 10.35 -7.14 1.53
CA GLN A 104 9.46 -8.20 1.06
C GLN A 104 9.26 -8.05 -0.43
N GLY A 105 9.66 -9.07 -1.19
CA GLY A 105 9.34 -9.17 -2.61
C GLY A 105 7.95 -9.77 -2.83
N ASP A 106 7.62 -10.06 -4.07
CA ASP A 106 6.30 -10.57 -4.45
C ASP A 106 6.33 -11.93 -5.15
N ARG A 107 7.49 -12.57 -5.19
CA ARG A 107 7.62 -13.90 -5.80
C ARG A 107 6.98 -15.00 -4.97
N SER A 108 7.02 -14.83 -3.66
CA SER A 108 6.36 -15.71 -2.69
C SER A 108 6.26 -14.99 -1.36
N GLU A 109 5.58 -15.59 -0.40
CA GLU A 109 5.48 -15.07 0.96
C GLU A 109 6.84 -15.03 1.68
N PHE A 110 7.78 -15.87 1.26
CA PHE A 110 9.15 -15.91 1.81
C PHE A 110 10.19 -15.27 0.90
N ASP A 111 9.75 -14.43 0.00
CA ASP A 111 10.66 -13.71 -0.90
C ASP A 111 11.21 -12.49 -0.18
N PHE A 112 12.38 -12.65 0.42
CA PHE A 112 13.09 -11.57 1.11
C PHE A 112 14.30 -11.16 0.28
N ALA A 113 14.40 -9.87 0.00
CA ALA A 113 15.45 -9.32 -0.85
C ALA A 113 16.34 -8.37 -0.05
N LEU A 114 17.64 -8.47 -0.31
CA LEU A 114 18.61 -7.48 0.14
C LEU A 114 18.72 -6.40 -0.92
N ILE A 115 18.53 -5.16 -0.54
CA ILE A 115 18.63 -4.02 -1.45
C ILE A 115 19.41 -2.89 -0.80
N PRO A 116 20.00 -1.98 -1.60
CA PRO A 116 20.65 -0.80 -1.06
C PRO A 116 19.69 0.09 -0.27
N ARG A 117 20.22 0.77 0.74
CA ARG A 117 19.45 1.71 1.56
C ARG A 117 18.66 2.71 0.72
N GLU A 118 19.27 3.28 -0.31
CA GLU A 118 18.64 4.28 -1.15
C GLU A 118 17.36 3.77 -1.81
N ILE A 119 17.39 2.53 -2.25
CA ILE A 119 16.22 1.89 -2.87
C ILE A 119 15.15 1.60 -1.81
N ALA A 120 15.55 1.15 -0.63
CA ALA A 120 14.62 0.93 0.48
C ALA A 120 13.90 2.23 0.88
N LEU A 121 14.61 3.35 0.89
CA LEU A 121 14.01 4.65 1.18
C LEU A 121 12.99 5.07 0.11
N LYS A 122 13.26 4.77 -1.15
CA LYS A 122 12.30 5.00 -2.23
C LYS A 122 11.04 4.14 -2.05
N LEU A 123 11.24 2.86 -1.71
CA LEU A 123 10.11 1.96 -1.43
C LEU A 123 9.28 2.45 -0.25
N ALA A 124 9.93 2.95 0.79
CA ALA A 124 9.24 3.44 1.98
C ALA A 124 8.33 4.65 1.69
N GLU A 125 8.57 5.38 0.62
CA GLU A 125 7.72 6.52 0.22
C GLU A 125 6.32 6.08 -0.25
N PHE A 126 6.19 4.89 -0.82
CA PHE A 126 4.90 4.44 -1.37
C PHE A 126 4.46 3.05 -0.90
N VAL A 127 5.37 2.19 -0.49
CA VAL A 127 5.07 0.85 0.04
C VAL A 127 5.89 0.57 1.30
N PRO A 128 5.75 1.40 2.36
CA PRO A 128 6.58 1.26 3.57
C PRO A 128 6.44 -0.10 4.25
N GLU A 129 5.31 -0.77 4.10
CA GLU A 129 5.05 -2.09 4.66
C GLU A 129 5.97 -3.18 4.10
N ARG A 130 6.58 -2.95 2.95
CA ARG A 130 7.52 -3.91 2.37
C ARG A 130 8.92 -3.80 2.92
N VAL A 131 9.27 -2.70 3.56
CA VAL A 131 10.58 -2.53 4.19
C VAL A 131 10.53 -3.18 5.57
N LEU A 132 11.17 -4.35 5.70
CA LEU A 132 11.10 -5.17 6.90
C LEU A 132 12.22 -4.83 7.89
N LEU A 133 13.38 -4.48 7.39
CA LEU A 133 14.52 -4.11 8.21
C LEU A 133 15.33 -3.02 7.54
N LEU A 134 15.49 -1.92 8.24
CA LEU A 134 16.39 -0.83 7.82
C LEU A 134 16.85 -0.08 9.07
N TYR A 135 18.09 -0.29 9.45
CA TYR A 135 18.69 0.42 10.58
C TYR A 135 19.08 1.83 10.19
N SER A 136 19.23 2.68 11.17
CA SER A 136 19.76 4.02 10.97
C SER A 136 21.20 3.94 10.46
N GLU A 137 21.51 4.77 9.45
CA GLU A 137 22.84 4.79 8.89
C GLU A 137 23.85 5.26 9.95
N SER A 138 24.92 4.50 10.12
CA SER A 138 25.99 4.84 11.03
C SER A 138 27.32 4.81 10.30
N SER A 139 28.26 5.65 10.76
CA SER A 139 29.66 5.60 10.31
C SER A 139 30.32 4.40 11.00
N GLY A 140 30.65 3.38 10.22
CA GLY A 140 30.98 2.06 10.72
C GLY A 140 32.10 1.95 11.72
N ASP A 141 33.03 2.87 11.71
CA ASP A 141 34.25 2.75 12.55
C ASP A 141 34.01 3.14 14.01
N GLU A 142 33.14 4.11 14.26
CA GLU A 142 32.83 4.55 15.62
C GLU A 142 32.02 3.54 16.41
N THR A 143 31.10 2.88 15.74
CA THR A 143 30.18 1.93 16.39
C THR A 143 30.87 0.61 16.72
N GLU A 144 31.75 0.14 15.88
CA GLU A 144 32.51 -1.10 16.12
C GLU A 144 33.48 -0.96 17.27
N ASP A 145 34.15 0.18 17.38
CA ASP A 145 35.14 0.42 18.45
C ASP A 145 34.46 0.54 19.82
N GLU A 146 33.28 1.15 19.90
CA GLU A 146 32.53 1.23 21.15
C GLU A 146 32.05 -0.12 21.64
N TRP A 147 31.55 -0.95 20.74
CA TRP A 147 30.96 -2.25 21.08
C TRP A 147 32.03 -3.35 21.20
N GLY A 148 33.18 -3.17 20.58
CA GLY A 148 34.30 -4.10 20.65
C GLY A 148 34.99 -4.13 22.02
N ASP A 149 34.85 -3.07 22.79
CA ASP A 149 35.41 -2.95 24.13
C ASP A 149 34.55 -3.57 25.23
N TRP A 150 33.39 -4.03 24.93
CA TRP A 150 32.47 -4.69 25.85
C TRP A 150 32.58 -6.19 25.80
#